data_f0107c36edbaa65ccc3b9df6ca61ba21
#
_entry.id   f0107c36edbaa65ccc3b9df6ca61ba21
#
_cell.length_a   1.000
_cell.length_b   1.000
_cell.length_c   1.000
_cell.angle_alpha   90.00
_cell.angle_beta   90.00
_cell.angle_gamma   90.00
#
_symmetry.space_group_name_H-M   'P 1'
#
loop_
_entity.id
_entity.type
_entity.pdbx_description
1 polymer ?
#
loop_
_entity_poly.entity_id
_entity_poly.type
_entity_poly.pdbx_seq_one_letter_code
_entity_poly.pdbx_strand_id
1 'polypeptide(L)'
;MNNKFYGIGVGVGDPEQLTVKAINILKKLDVVIVPEAKKDEGSTAYNISKQYLKDDVEVIFMEFAMLKDPLDRVAGRQANTRVVERLLDEGKNVGFLTIGDSMTYSTYVYILENIKDEYKKSIETVPGISSFADMSSRFDFPLVMGDESLKIVSINDNTDIEKELCDTDNIVFMKVSRNFDKLKKALEKTGNMDNIIMVSNSGKDTEKVFYDISNLTKQDIPYFTTMIFKKGGFNEWKKFSL
;
A
#
# COMPACT_ATOMS: atom_id res chain seq x y z
N MET A 1 -10.80 -29.97 -0.65
CA MET A 1 -9.41 -29.56 -0.43
C MET A 1 -9.39 -28.49 0.66
N ASN A 2 -8.51 -28.62 1.68
CA ASN A 2 -8.44 -27.65 2.81
C ASN A 2 -7.41 -26.55 2.62
N ASN A 3 -6.76 -26.50 1.46
CA ASN A 3 -5.75 -25.52 1.10
C ASN A 3 -6.36 -24.17 0.75
N LYS A 4 -5.64 -23.11 1.03
CA LYS A 4 -6.14 -21.74 0.87
C LYS A 4 -5.15 -20.82 0.15
N PHE A 5 -5.71 -19.79 -0.50
CA PHE A 5 -5.01 -18.62 -0.99
C PHE A 5 -5.23 -17.45 -0.05
N TYR A 6 -4.16 -16.95 0.53
CA TYR A 6 -4.18 -15.87 1.52
C TYR A 6 -3.64 -14.57 0.91
N GLY A 7 -4.45 -13.50 0.90
CA GLY A 7 -3.93 -12.15 0.71
C GLY A 7 -3.52 -11.58 2.06
N ILE A 8 -2.25 -11.25 2.25
CA ILE A 8 -1.71 -10.88 3.56
C ILE A 8 -1.14 -9.48 3.52
N GLY A 9 -1.80 -8.54 4.23
CA GLY A 9 -1.25 -7.23 4.52
C GLY A 9 -0.17 -7.33 5.61
N VAL A 10 1.05 -6.85 5.30
CA VAL A 10 2.20 -7.00 6.20
C VAL A 10 2.59 -5.70 6.92
N GLY A 11 1.79 -4.64 6.82
CA GLY A 11 2.17 -3.34 7.36
C GLY A 11 3.23 -2.65 6.50
N VAL A 12 3.86 -1.59 7.01
CA VAL A 12 4.68 -0.68 6.20
C VAL A 12 6.18 -0.67 6.51
N GLY A 13 6.65 -1.42 7.48
CA GLY A 13 8.10 -1.48 7.79
C GLY A 13 8.41 -2.29 9.03
N ASP A 14 7.76 -2.00 10.13
CA ASP A 14 7.96 -2.68 11.41
C ASP A 14 7.30 -4.06 11.41
N PRO A 15 8.06 -5.16 11.59
CA PRO A 15 7.49 -6.50 11.69
C PRO A 15 6.54 -6.69 12.89
N GLU A 16 6.63 -5.88 13.94
CA GLU A 16 5.72 -5.93 15.09
C GLU A 16 4.32 -5.41 14.76
N GLN A 17 4.16 -4.69 13.63
CA GLN A 17 2.88 -4.26 13.12
C GLN A 17 2.11 -5.36 12.36
N LEU A 18 2.68 -6.55 12.19
CA LEU A 18 1.95 -7.70 11.66
C LEU A 18 0.83 -8.12 12.63
N THR A 19 -0.35 -8.36 12.09
CA THR A 19 -1.42 -8.93 12.90
C THR A 19 -1.06 -10.35 13.35
N VAL A 20 -1.49 -10.75 14.55
CA VAL A 20 -1.32 -12.15 15.05
C VAL A 20 -1.87 -13.15 14.03
N LYS A 21 -2.97 -12.82 13.34
CA LYS A 21 -3.54 -13.66 12.29
C LYS A 21 -2.56 -13.81 11.11
N ALA A 22 -1.94 -12.73 10.65
CA ALA A 22 -0.94 -12.79 9.59
C ALA A 22 0.23 -13.70 9.98
N ILE A 23 0.80 -13.51 11.18
CA ILE A 23 1.91 -14.31 11.68
C ILE A 23 1.55 -15.81 11.73
N ASN A 24 0.35 -16.16 12.25
CA ASN A 24 -0.11 -17.55 12.34
C ASN A 24 -0.32 -18.20 10.96
N ILE A 25 -0.64 -17.42 9.94
CA ILE A 25 -0.79 -17.89 8.57
C ILE A 25 0.60 -18.03 7.92
N LEU A 26 1.49 -17.04 8.04
CA LEU A 26 2.84 -17.08 7.49
C LEU A 26 3.60 -18.36 7.89
N LYS A 27 3.45 -18.79 9.15
CA LYS A 27 4.05 -20.04 9.67
C LYS A 27 3.53 -21.32 9.03
N LYS A 28 2.44 -21.29 8.27
CA LYS A 28 1.77 -22.48 7.69
C LYS A 28 1.81 -22.51 6.17
N LEU A 29 2.34 -21.47 5.53
CA LEU A 29 2.40 -21.40 4.08
C LEU A 29 3.36 -22.42 3.49
N ASP A 30 2.97 -22.98 2.36
CA ASP A 30 3.83 -23.83 1.53
C ASP A 30 4.52 -22.99 0.46
N VAL A 31 3.83 -21.95 -0.01
CA VAL A 31 4.34 -21.01 -1.03
C VAL A 31 4.03 -19.57 -0.60
N VAL A 32 5.00 -18.68 -0.78
CA VAL A 32 4.85 -17.23 -0.63
C VAL A 32 5.06 -16.55 -1.96
N ILE A 33 4.06 -15.81 -2.43
CA ILE A 33 4.14 -14.95 -3.60
C ILE A 33 4.48 -13.55 -3.16
N VAL A 34 5.55 -13.02 -3.73
CA VAL A 34 6.09 -11.69 -3.44
C VAL A 34 5.95 -10.84 -4.70
N PRO A 35 5.03 -9.83 -4.72
CA PRO A 35 4.89 -8.98 -5.88
C PRO A 35 6.10 -8.05 -6.04
N GLU A 36 6.61 -7.95 -7.27
CA GLU A 36 7.68 -7.05 -7.67
C GLU A 36 7.23 -6.14 -8.81
N ALA A 37 7.71 -4.88 -8.80
CA ALA A 37 7.50 -3.97 -9.92
C ALA A 37 8.46 -4.26 -11.07
N LYS A 38 9.67 -4.71 -10.73
CA LYS A 38 10.71 -5.19 -11.64
C LYS A 38 11.43 -6.36 -10.97
N LYS A 39 11.91 -7.26 -11.80
CA LYS A 39 12.65 -8.43 -11.38
C LYS A 39 13.92 -8.04 -10.60
N ASP A 40 14.18 -8.74 -9.50
CA ASP A 40 15.38 -8.64 -8.66
C ASP A 40 15.59 -7.30 -7.92
N GLU A 41 14.58 -6.43 -7.80
CA GLU A 41 14.67 -5.19 -7.01
C GLU A 41 14.51 -5.40 -5.49
N GLY A 42 14.21 -6.62 -5.06
CA GLY A 42 13.92 -6.97 -3.67
C GLY A 42 12.51 -6.53 -3.23
N SER A 43 12.02 -7.10 -2.15
CA SER A 43 10.67 -6.82 -1.67
C SER A 43 10.65 -6.41 -0.21
N THR A 44 10.12 -5.22 0.06
CA THR A 44 9.85 -4.74 1.42
C THR A 44 8.87 -5.68 2.15
N ALA A 45 7.81 -6.15 1.46
CA ALA A 45 6.83 -7.06 2.06
C ALA A 45 7.48 -8.38 2.51
N TYR A 46 8.39 -8.92 1.70
CA TYR A 46 9.16 -10.10 2.06
C TYR A 46 10.07 -9.84 3.27
N ASN A 47 10.82 -8.73 3.27
CA ASN A 47 11.72 -8.39 4.38
C ASN A 47 10.99 -8.23 5.72
N ILE A 48 9.78 -7.67 5.73
CA ILE A 48 8.95 -7.55 6.94
C ILE A 48 8.54 -8.93 7.47
N SER A 49 8.18 -9.85 6.57
CA SER A 49 7.52 -11.11 6.94
C SER A 49 8.45 -12.31 7.05
N LYS A 50 9.66 -12.27 6.46
CA LYS A 50 10.56 -13.43 6.31
C LYS A 50 10.89 -14.16 7.61
N GLN A 51 10.99 -13.45 8.74
CA GLN A 51 11.28 -14.04 10.04
C GLN A 51 10.17 -14.93 10.59
N TYR A 52 8.96 -14.87 10.02
CA TYR A 52 7.80 -15.67 10.41
C TYR A 52 7.48 -16.80 9.42
N LEU A 53 8.24 -16.89 8.33
CA LEU A 53 8.09 -17.95 7.35
C LEU A 53 8.80 -19.23 7.82
N LYS A 54 8.36 -20.39 7.32
CA LYS A 54 9.08 -21.66 7.51
C LYS A 54 10.39 -21.65 6.72
N ASP A 55 11.39 -22.42 7.17
CA ASP A 55 12.68 -22.53 6.49
C ASP A 55 12.55 -23.16 5.09
N ASP A 56 11.56 -24.02 4.88
CA ASP A 56 11.30 -24.76 3.64
C ASP A 56 10.21 -24.14 2.75
N VAL A 57 9.75 -22.89 3.06
CA VAL A 57 8.76 -22.21 2.24
C VAL A 57 9.30 -21.90 0.85
N GLU A 58 8.53 -22.23 -0.17
CA GLU A 58 8.84 -21.81 -1.55
C GLU A 58 8.53 -20.31 -1.72
N VAL A 59 9.50 -19.52 -2.22
CA VAL A 59 9.32 -18.08 -2.47
C VAL A 59 9.27 -17.83 -3.98
N ILE A 60 8.14 -17.29 -4.45
CA ILE A 60 7.92 -16.93 -5.85
C ILE A 60 7.86 -15.41 -5.97
N PHE A 61 8.86 -14.81 -6.62
CA PHE A 61 8.81 -13.41 -7.01
C PHE A 61 7.97 -13.26 -8.27
N MET A 62 6.85 -12.53 -8.15
CA MET A 62 5.86 -12.39 -9.21
C MET A 62 5.82 -10.95 -9.73
N GLU A 63 6.17 -10.80 -11.00
CA GLU A 63 6.20 -9.47 -11.63
C GLU A 63 4.78 -8.97 -11.95
N PHE A 64 4.53 -7.71 -11.57
CA PHE A 64 3.36 -6.92 -11.96
C PHE A 64 3.81 -5.73 -12.78
N ALA A 65 4.25 -5.99 -14.00
CA ALA A 65 4.78 -4.97 -14.88
C ALA A 65 3.77 -3.85 -15.15
N MET A 66 4.24 -2.59 -15.04
CA MET A 66 3.45 -1.41 -15.43
C MET A 66 3.53 -1.18 -16.94
N LEU A 67 3.05 -2.15 -17.72
CA LEU A 67 3.04 -2.07 -19.17
C LEU A 67 2.14 -0.93 -19.65
N LYS A 68 2.51 -0.30 -20.77
CA LYS A 68 1.72 0.81 -21.35
C LYS A 68 0.44 0.30 -21.97
N ASP A 69 0.50 -0.84 -22.67
CA ASP A 69 -0.67 -1.44 -23.31
C ASP A 69 -1.63 -2.06 -22.28
N PRO A 70 -2.91 -1.69 -22.29
CA PRO A 70 -3.91 -2.30 -21.42
C PRO A 70 -4.10 -3.80 -21.62
N LEU A 71 -4.00 -4.29 -22.86
CA LEU A 71 -4.18 -5.71 -23.17
C LEU A 71 -3.03 -6.55 -22.60
N ASP A 72 -1.80 -6.06 -22.72
CA ASP A 72 -0.63 -6.73 -22.13
C ASP A 72 -0.72 -6.78 -20.60
N ARG A 73 -1.24 -5.72 -19.97
CA ARG A 73 -1.48 -5.72 -18.51
C ARG A 73 -2.50 -6.77 -18.10
N VAL A 74 -3.59 -6.91 -18.86
CA VAL A 74 -4.62 -7.93 -18.60
C VAL A 74 -4.05 -9.32 -18.78
N ALA A 75 -3.33 -9.57 -19.86
CA ALA A 75 -2.69 -10.86 -20.13
C ALA A 75 -1.70 -11.27 -19.03
N GLY A 76 -0.87 -10.32 -18.56
CA GLY A 76 0.07 -10.54 -17.46
C GLY A 76 -0.64 -10.89 -16.14
N ARG A 77 -1.71 -10.17 -15.79
CA ARG A 77 -2.52 -10.45 -14.58
C ARG A 77 -3.18 -11.83 -14.66
N GLN A 78 -3.71 -12.21 -15.81
CA GLN A 78 -4.27 -13.55 -16.02
C GLN A 78 -3.21 -14.65 -15.92
N ALA A 79 -2.00 -14.42 -16.44
CA ALA A 79 -0.90 -15.36 -16.31
C ALA A 79 -0.50 -15.56 -14.84
N ASN A 80 -0.39 -14.47 -14.07
CA ASN A 80 -0.11 -14.50 -12.64
C ASN A 80 -1.21 -15.25 -11.86
N THR A 81 -2.48 -15.03 -12.20
CA THR A 81 -3.60 -15.74 -11.58
C THR A 81 -3.55 -17.25 -11.84
N ARG A 82 -3.20 -17.67 -13.07
CA ARG A 82 -3.03 -19.10 -13.38
C ARG A 82 -1.94 -19.78 -12.57
N VAL A 83 -0.88 -19.05 -12.17
CA VAL A 83 0.13 -19.59 -11.24
C VAL A 83 -0.50 -19.90 -9.88
N VAL A 84 -1.31 -18.99 -9.35
CA VAL A 84 -2.02 -19.21 -8.08
C VAL A 84 -2.97 -20.39 -8.17
N GLU A 85 -3.80 -20.46 -9.22
CA GLU A 85 -4.75 -21.57 -9.46
C GLU A 85 -4.02 -22.91 -9.48
N ARG A 86 -2.91 -23.03 -10.24
CA ARG A 86 -2.09 -24.23 -10.30
C ARG A 86 -1.57 -24.66 -8.92
N LEU A 87 -1.04 -23.74 -8.14
CA LEU A 87 -0.55 -24.03 -6.78
C LEU A 87 -1.66 -24.52 -5.86
N LEU A 88 -2.87 -23.98 -6.01
CA LEU A 88 -4.04 -24.47 -5.28
C LEU A 88 -4.43 -25.91 -5.71
N ASP A 89 -4.36 -26.21 -7.03
CA ASP A 89 -4.60 -27.58 -7.54
C ASP A 89 -3.56 -28.58 -7.03
N GLU A 90 -2.32 -28.14 -6.81
CA GLU A 90 -1.25 -28.91 -6.18
C GLU A 90 -1.46 -29.12 -4.66
N GLY A 91 -2.54 -28.56 -4.08
CA GLY A 91 -2.87 -28.70 -2.65
C GLY A 91 -2.08 -27.77 -1.72
N LYS A 92 -1.44 -26.73 -2.25
CA LYS A 92 -0.58 -25.81 -1.50
C LYS A 92 -1.38 -24.73 -0.76
N ASN A 93 -0.91 -24.34 0.44
CA ASN A 93 -1.31 -23.09 1.07
C ASN A 93 -0.45 -21.95 0.54
N VAL A 94 -1.07 -21.00 -0.17
CA VAL A 94 -0.39 -19.95 -0.89
C VAL A 94 -0.64 -18.60 -0.24
N GLY A 95 0.41 -17.86 0.12
CA GLY A 95 0.32 -16.51 0.65
C GLY A 95 0.78 -15.47 -0.38
N PHE A 96 0.00 -14.42 -0.59
CA PHE A 96 0.38 -13.26 -1.39
C PHE A 96 0.64 -12.08 -0.46
N LEU A 97 1.88 -11.60 -0.41
CA LEU A 97 2.29 -10.53 0.49
C LEU A 97 1.99 -9.15 -0.11
N THR A 98 1.48 -8.25 0.72
CA THR A 98 1.19 -6.87 0.33
C THR A 98 1.71 -5.90 1.37
N ILE A 99 2.50 -4.89 0.96
CA ILE A 99 2.87 -3.77 1.84
C ILE A 99 1.61 -3.00 2.23
N GLY A 100 1.48 -2.66 3.51
CA GLY A 100 0.31 -2.02 4.05
C GLY A 100 -0.86 -2.98 4.16
N ASP A 101 -2.02 -2.56 3.71
CA ASP A 101 -3.27 -3.34 3.71
C ASP A 101 -3.50 -4.03 2.36
N SER A 102 -3.97 -5.28 2.41
CA SER A 102 -4.16 -6.12 1.23
C SER A 102 -5.32 -5.69 0.32
N MET A 103 -6.24 -4.84 0.79
CA MET A 103 -7.40 -4.38 0.01
C MET A 103 -7.33 -2.90 -0.37
N THR A 104 -6.28 -2.17 0.05
CA THR A 104 -6.11 -0.75 -0.25
C THR A 104 -5.05 -0.53 -1.32
N TYR A 105 -5.45 -0.30 -2.58
CA TYR A 105 -4.59 -0.08 -3.76
C TYR A 105 -3.53 -1.18 -3.99
N SER A 106 -3.84 -2.40 -3.64
CA SER A 106 -2.98 -3.58 -3.69
C SER A 106 -3.01 -4.27 -5.06
N THR A 107 -1.89 -4.89 -5.45
CA THR A 107 -1.81 -5.78 -6.62
C THR A 107 -2.51 -7.13 -6.40
N TYR A 108 -2.72 -7.53 -5.15
CA TYR A 108 -3.51 -8.71 -4.78
C TYR A 108 -4.92 -8.69 -5.39
N VAL A 109 -5.55 -7.51 -5.44
CA VAL A 109 -6.90 -7.35 -6.01
C VAL A 109 -6.95 -7.81 -7.48
N TYR A 110 -5.87 -7.64 -8.25
CA TYR A 110 -5.83 -8.11 -9.63
C TYR A 110 -5.88 -9.63 -9.77
N ILE A 111 -5.38 -10.37 -8.78
CA ILE A 111 -5.56 -11.83 -8.73
C ILE A 111 -7.03 -12.14 -8.42
N LEU A 112 -7.63 -11.45 -7.44
CA LEU A 112 -9.02 -11.66 -7.06
C LEU A 112 -10.00 -11.39 -8.21
N GLU A 113 -9.73 -10.40 -9.06
CA GLU A 113 -10.54 -10.06 -10.23
C GLU A 113 -10.53 -11.15 -11.31
N ASN A 114 -9.44 -11.92 -11.39
CA ASN A 114 -9.21 -12.88 -12.48
C ASN A 114 -9.35 -14.34 -12.06
N ILE A 115 -9.38 -14.63 -10.74
CA ILE A 115 -9.45 -16.01 -10.25
C ILE A 115 -10.81 -16.63 -10.51
N LYS A 116 -10.84 -17.90 -10.92
CA LYS A 116 -12.06 -18.60 -11.25
C LYS A 116 -12.94 -18.85 -10.03
N ASP A 117 -14.24 -18.96 -10.26
CA ASP A 117 -15.26 -19.10 -9.20
C ASP A 117 -15.05 -20.33 -8.30
N GLU A 118 -14.53 -21.42 -8.86
CA GLU A 118 -14.24 -22.65 -8.13
C GLU A 118 -13.24 -22.48 -6.99
N TYR A 119 -12.29 -21.52 -7.11
CA TYR A 119 -11.28 -21.24 -6.08
C TYR A 119 -11.72 -20.18 -5.05
N LYS A 120 -12.81 -19.43 -5.29
CA LYS A 120 -13.25 -18.32 -4.43
C LYS A 120 -13.49 -18.74 -2.97
N LYS A 121 -13.95 -19.97 -2.74
CA LYS A 121 -14.15 -20.53 -1.38
C LYS A 121 -12.84 -20.82 -0.65
N SER A 122 -11.73 -20.90 -1.36
CA SER A 122 -10.39 -21.11 -0.80
C SER A 122 -9.67 -19.78 -0.48
N ILE A 123 -10.27 -18.64 -0.75
CA ILE A 123 -9.65 -17.32 -0.53
C ILE A 123 -9.90 -16.85 0.89
N GLU A 124 -8.84 -16.34 1.53
CA GLU A 124 -8.91 -15.66 2.80
C GLU A 124 -8.03 -14.41 2.80
N THR A 125 -8.63 -13.26 3.07
CA THR A 125 -7.90 -11.99 3.10
C THR A 125 -7.62 -11.56 4.54
N VAL A 126 -6.38 -11.19 4.81
CA VAL A 126 -5.90 -10.71 6.11
C VAL A 126 -5.53 -9.24 5.97
N PRO A 127 -6.18 -8.34 6.73
CA PRO A 127 -5.86 -6.92 6.69
C PRO A 127 -4.47 -6.64 7.26
N GLY A 128 -3.87 -5.54 6.82
CA GLY A 128 -2.63 -5.00 7.38
C GLY A 128 -2.77 -3.52 7.72
N ILE A 129 -1.80 -2.97 8.45
CA ILE A 129 -1.78 -1.56 8.80
C ILE A 129 -1.39 -0.75 7.56
N SER A 130 -2.28 0.15 7.11
CA SER A 130 -2.02 1.04 5.99
C SER A 130 -1.00 2.12 6.34
N SER A 131 -0.25 2.64 5.35
CA SER A 131 0.75 3.71 5.58
C SER A 131 0.18 4.94 6.28
N PHE A 132 -1.02 5.35 5.95
CA PHE A 132 -1.66 6.51 6.57
C PHE A 132 -2.11 6.26 8.01
N ALA A 133 -2.48 5.03 8.38
CA ALA A 133 -2.79 4.66 9.76
C ALA A 133 -1.51 4.62 10.61
N ASP A 134 -0.41 4.08 10.06
CA ASP A 134 0.91 4.11 10.68
C ASP A 134 1.38 5.55 10.89
N MET A 135 1.30 6.41 9.85
CA MET A 135 1.67 7.82 9.95
C MET A 135 0.88 8.54 11.05
N SER A 136 -0.44 8.36 11.09
CA SER A 136 -1.31 8.96 12.11
C SER A 136 -0.87 8.58 13.52
N SER A 137 -0.58 7.30 13.75
CA SER A 137 -0.16 6.80 15.07
C SER A 137 1.25 7.26 15.45
N ARG A 138 2.21 7.25 14.53
CA ARG A 138 3.60 7.62 14.82
C ARG A 138 3.82 9.12 15.01
N PHE A 139 2.97 9.95 14.41
CA PHE A 139 3.03 11.41 14.52
C PHE A 139 1.95 11.98 15.42
N ASP A 140 1.26 11.14 16.19
CA ASP A 140 0.29 11.51 17.22
C ASP A 140 -0.78 12.50 16.75
N PHE A 141 -1.34 12.30 15.54
CA PHE A 141 -2.49 13.08 15.08
C PHE A 141 -3.63 12.17 14.61
N PRO A 142 -4.90 12.50 14.93
CA PRO A 142 -6.04 11.73 14.44
C PRO A 142 -6.26 11.99 12.95
N LEU A 143 -6.54 10.92 12.19
CA LEU A 143 -6.94 11.05 10.78
C LEU A 143 -8.26 11.80 10.65
N VAL A 144 -9.19 11.55 11.56
CA VAL A 144 -10.51 12.17 11.65
C VAL A 144 -10.94 12.34 13.09
N MET A 145 -11.73 13.38 13.37
CA MET A 145 -12.36 13.60 14.68
C MET A 145 -13.82 14.00 14.50
N GLY A 146 -14.69 13.51 15.40
CA GLY A 146 -16.11 13.86 15.38
C GLY A 146 -16.76 13.59 14.03
N ASP A 147 -17.31 14.62 13.41
CA ASP A 147 -18.05 14.54 12.14
C ASP A 147 -17.16 14.81 10.90
N GLU A 148 -15.85 14.90 11.06
CA GLU A 148 -14.92 15.13 9.94
C GLU A 148 -14.98 13.97 8.93
N SER A 149 -14.88 14.31 7.65
CA SER A 149 -14.76 13.35 6.56
C SER A 149 -13.30 12.95 6.29
N LEU A 150 -13.08 11.69 5.84
CA LEU A 150 -11.80 11.21 5.33
C LEU A 150 -11.97 10.65 3.93
N LYS A 151 -11.16 11.12 3.00
CA LYS A 151 -11.08 10.58 1.64
C LYS A 151 -9.69 10.02 1.34
N ILE A 152 -9.63 8.84 0.71
CA ILE A 152 -8.38 8.24 0.26
C ILE A 152 -8.34 8.35 -1.27
N VAL A 153 -7.35 9.07 -1.81
CA VAL A 153 -7.24 9.40 -3.22
C VAL A 153 -5.93 8.90 -3.80
N SER A 154 -5.99 8.03 -4.82
CA SER A 154 -4.84 7.74 -5.66
C SER A 154 -4.77 8.76 -6.79
N ILE A 155 -3.77 9.64 -6.76
CA ILE A 155 -3.66 10.74 -7.73
C ILE A 155 -3.37 10.18 -9.12
N ASN A 156 -4.16 10.63 -10.10
CA ASN A 156 -3.96 10.38 -11.53
C ASN A 156 -4.21 11.66 -12.34
N ASP A 157 -4.04 11.59 -13.66
CA ASP A 157 -4.15 12.77 -14.53
C ASP A 157 -5.55 13.40 -14.52
N ASN A 158 -6.59 12.60 -14.26
CA ASN A 158 -8.00 13.05 -14.22
C ASN A 158 -8.46 13.52 -12.83
N THR A 159 -7.63 13.38 -11.78
CA THR A 159 -8.00 13.80 -10.42
C THR A 159 -8.08 15.33 -10.35
N ASP A 160 -9.23 15.87 -9.99
CA ASP A 160 -9.40 17.29 -9.68
C ASP A 160 -9.01 17.57 -8.23
N ILE A 161 -7.71 17.83 -8.01
CA ILE A 161 -7.15 17.97 -6.67
C ILE A 161 -7.69 19.22 -5.96
N GLU A 162 -7.91 20.33 -6.68
CA GLU A 162 -8.45 21.56 -6.09
C GLU A 162 -9.83 21.30 -5.52
N LYS A 163 -10.69 20.61 -6.29
CA LYS A 163 -12.01 20.22 -5.82
C LYS A 163 -11.94 19.31 -4.59
N GLU A 164 -11.05 18.31 -4.61
CA GLU A 164 -10.86 17.42 -3.46
C GLU A 164 -10.49 18.20 -2.17
N LEU A 165 -9.55 19.15 -2.29
CA LEU A 165 -9.10 20.00 -1.16
C LEU A 165 -10.22 20.92 -0.62
N CYS A 166 -11.15 21.33 -1.47
CA CYS A 166 -12.28 22.17 -1.05
C CYS A 166 -13.39 21.38 -0.36
N ASP A 167 -13.70 20.18 -0.90
CA ASP A 167 -14.91 19.42 -0.56
C ASP A 167 -14.71 18.44 0.60
N THR A 168 -13.45 18.20 1.05
CA THR A 168 -13.13 17.15 2.04
C THR A 168 -12.33 17.75 3.20
N ASP A 169 -12.61 17.29 4.43
CA ASP A 169 -11.90 17.78 5.62
C ASP A 169 -10.49 17.18 5.73
N ASN A 170 -10.36 15.89 5.49
CA ASN A 170 -9.08 15.18 5.58
C ASN A 170 -8.88 14.29 4.36
N ILE A 171 -7.69 14.32 3.76
CA ILE A 171 -7.40 13.53 2.56
C ILE A 171 -6.07 12.80 2.73
N VAL A 172 -6.09 11.51 2.40
CA VAL A 172 -4.88 10.71 2.18
C VAL A 172 -4.60 10.67 0.68
N PHE A 173 -3.55 11.34 0.24
CA PHE A 173 -3.08 11.23 -1.13
C PHE A 173 -2.08 10.08 -1.25
N MET A 174 -2.44 9.07 -2.04
CA MET A 174 -1.61 7.92 -2.36
C MET A 174 -0.95 8.09 -3.73
N LYS A 175 0.23 7.45 -3.92
CA LYS A 175 0.99 7.49 -5.18
C LYS A 175 1.37 8.91 -5.61
N VAL A 176 1.71 9.74 -4.64
CA VAL A 176 2.02 11.17 -4.78
C VAL A 176 3.07 11.44 -5.86
N SER A 177 4.10 10.57 -5.96
CA SER A 177 5.21 10.73 -6.92
C SER A 177 4.78 10.83 -8.39
N ARG A 178 3.61 10.28 -8.76
CA ARG A 178 3.15 10.31 -10.16
C ARG A 178 2.78 11.71 -10.64
N ASN A 179 2.12 12.49 -9.77
CA ASN A 179 1.55 13.80 -10.09
C ASN A 179 1.88 14.84 -9.01
N PHE A 180 3.11 14.79 -8.47
CA PHE A 180 3.54 15.64 -7.36
C PHE A 180 3.41 17.14 -7.72
N ASP A 181 3.88 17.55 -8.90
CA ASP A 181 3.83 18.96 -9.31
C ASP A 181 2.38 19.48 -9.43
N LYS A 182 1.45 18.61 -9.88
CA LYS A 182 0.01 18.94 -9.94
C LYS A 182 -0.56 19.12 -8.54
N LEU A 183 -0.21 18.22 -7.60
CA LEU A 183 -0.62 18.28 -6.20
C LEU A 183 -0.09 19.56 -5.53
N LYS A 184 1.20 19.84 -5.68
CA LYS A 184 1.85 21.02 -5.11
C LYS A 184 1.19 22.32 -5.60
N LYS A 185 0.97 22.45 -6.92
CA LYS A 185 0.27 23.62 -7.50
C LYS A 185 -1.16 23.79 -6.95
N ALA A 186 -1.89 22.70 -6.75
CA ALA A 186 -3.24 22.77 -6.18
C ALA A 186 -3.21 23.22 -4.71
N LEU A 187 -2.25 22.73 -3.91
CA LEU A 187 -2.04 23.17 -2.52
C LEU A 187 -1.66 24.66 -2.44
N GLU A 188 -0.75 25.12 -3.31
CA GLU A 188 -0.37 26.54 -3.41
C GLU A 188 -1.59 27.41 -3.74
N LYS A 189 -2.34 27.04 -4.78
CA LYS A 189 -3.51 27.80 -5.25
C LYS A 189 -4.64 27.89 -4.22
N THR A 190 -4.81 26.84 -3.42
CA THR A 190 -5.85 26.77 -2.39
C THR A 190 -5.37 27.26 -1.01
N GLY A 191 -4.11 27.70 -0.87
CA GLY A 191 -3.52 28.19 0.37
C GLY A 191 -3.35 27.10 1.44
N ASN A 192 -3.13 25.84 1.04
CA ASN A 192 -3.07 24.68 1.92
C ASN A 192 -1.68 24.06 2.07
N MET A 193 -0.61 24.77 1.76
CA MET A 193 0.76 24.27 1.83
C MET A 193 1.18 23.85 3.24
N ASP A 194 0.68 24.53 4.28
CA ASP A 194 0.98 24.24 5.68
C ASP A 194 0.09 23.15 6.30
N ASN A 195 -0.90 22.69 5.56
CA ASN A 195 -1.92 21.76 6.02
C ASN A 195 -1.62 20.30 5.61
N ILE A 196 -0.33 19.96 5.45
CA ILE A 196 0.11 18.63 4.99
C ILE A 196 1.19 18.03 5.89
N ILE A 197 1.20 16.71 5.94
CA ILE A 197 2.35 15.89 6.34
C ILE A 197 2.58 14.88 5.21
N MET A 198 3.81 14.80 4.71
CA MET A 198 4.17 13.83 3.67
C MET A 198 5.31 12.95 4.16
N VAL A 199 5.17 11.64 3.97
CA VAL A 199 6.18 10.65 4.32
C VAL A 199 6.54 9.83 3.10
N SER A 200 7.84 9.77 2.82
CA SER A 200 8.43 8.90 1.81
C SER A 200 9.11 7.72 2.47
N ASN A 201 8.96 6.53 1.89
CA ASN A 201 9.57 5.29 2.36
C ASN A 201 9.27 4.96 3.84
N SER A 202 8.01 5.16 4.27
CA SER A 202 7.56 4.90 5.64
C SER A 202 8.05 3.55 6.16
N GLY A 203 8.63 3.55 7.37
CA GLY A 203 9.14 2.36 8.04
C GLY A 203 10.43 1.77 7.46
N LYS A 204 11.13 2.48 6.58
CA LYS A 204 12.44 2.07 6.02
C LYS A 204 13.56 2.99 6.54
N ASP A 205 14.80 2.51 6.47
CA ASP A 205 16.00 3.31 6.82
C ASP A 205 16.13 4.60 5.98
N THR A 206 15.48 4.65 4.84
CA THR A 206 15.45 5.80 3.93
C THR A 206 14.19 6.65 4.08
N GLU A 207 13.48 6.50 5.19
CA GLU A 207 12.30 7.31 5.49
C GLU A 207 12.64 8.80 5.54
N LYS A 208 11.76 9.61 4.96
CA LYS A 208 11.82 11.07 5.06
C LYS A 208 10.44 11.62 5.35
N VAL A 209 10.38 12.55 6.31
CA VAL A 209 9.15 13.26 6.70
C VAL A 209 9.26 14.71 6.23
N PHE A 210 8.21 15.22 5.62
CA PHE A 210 8.14 16.58 5.10
C PHE A 210 6.90 17.28 5.63
N TYR A 211 7.10 18.40 6.29
CA TYR A 211 6.08 19.35 6.72
C TYR A 211 6.01 20.57 5.78
N ASP A 212 7.04 20.78 5.00
CA ASP A 212 7.17 21.78 3.95
C ASP A 212 7.67 21.13 2.65
N ILE A 213 6.96 21.35 1.57
CA ILE A 213 7.27 20.83 0.24
C ILE A 213 7.59 21.92 -0.78
N SER A 214 7.75 23.18 -0.34
CA SER A 214 7.92 24.35 -1.21
C SER A 214 9.10 24.23 -2.16
N ASN A 215 10.21 23.65 -1.69
CA ASN A 215 11.45 23.49 -2.46
C ASN A 215 11.59 22.11 -3.12
N LEU A 216 10.60 21.21 -2.98
CA LEU A 216 10.65 19.87 -3.55
C LEU A 216 10.15 19.88 -5.00
N THR A 217 10.72 18.97 -5.79
CA THR A 217 10.33 18.65 -7.16
C THR A 217 9.91 17.19 -7.27
N LYS A 218 9.28 16.81 -8.37
CA LYS A 218 8.90 15.41 -8.62
C LYS A 218 10.08 14.42 -8.50
N GLN A 219 11.31 14.88 -8.81
CA GLN A 219 12.52 14.03 -8.76
C GLN A 219 12.92 13.67 -7.32
N ASP A 220 12.51 14.50 -6.34
CA ASP A 220 12.80 14.30 -4.93
C ASP A 220 11.83 13.29 -4.26
N ILE A 221 10.75 12.88 -4.99
CA ILE A 221 9.66 12.11 -4.42
C ILE A 221 9.74 10.63 -4.83
N PRO A 222 10.14 9.72 -3.91
CA PRO A 222 10.15 8.29 -4.15
C PRO A 222 8.76 7.72 -4.45
N TYR A 223 8.72 6.53 -5.05
CA TYR A 223 7.48 5.84 -5.38
C TYR A 223 6.58 5.60 -4.15
N PHE A 224 7.19 5.14 -3.05
CA PHE A 224 6.48 4.91 -1.79
C PHE A 224 6.37 6.22 -1.00
N THR A 225 5.46 7.10 -1.44
CA THR A 225 5.16 8.37 -0.77
C THR A 225 3.68 8.52 -0.56
N THR A 226 3.30 8.82 0.69
CA THR A 226 1.94 9.13 1.12
C THR A 226 1.92 10.54 1.69
N MET A 227 0.91 11.33 1.36
CA MET A 227 0.66 12.64 1.95
C MET A 227 -0.69 12.66 2.63
N ILE A 228 -0.75 13.23 3.82
CA ILE A 228 -2.01 13.48 4.54
C ILE A 228 -2.24 14.98 4.56
N PHE A 229 -3.43 15.39 4.12
CA PHE A 229 -3.94 16.74 4.21
C PHE A 229 -5.02 16.79 5.30
N LYS A 230 -4.98 17.82 6.14
CA LYS A 230 -6.02 18.15 7.12
C LYS A 230 -6.43 19.60 6.96
N LYS A 231 -7.70 19.86 6.67
CA LYS A 231 -8.25 21.22 6.46
C LYS A 231 -8.06 22.11 7.69
N GLY A 232 -8.17 21.54 8.90
CA GLY A 232 -7.87 22.21 10.17
C GLY A 232 -6.37 22.35 10.49
N GLY A 233 -5.50 21.81 9.64
CA GLY A 233 -4.05 21.78 9.85
C GLY A 233 -3.61 20.83 10.95
N PHE A 234 -2.32 20.94 11.32
CA PHE A 234 -1.65 20.07 12.31
C PHE A 234 -1.14 20.85 13.54
N ASN A 235 -1.48 22.13 13.67
CA ASN A 235 -0.86 22.99 14.70
C ASN A 235 -1.10 22.52 16.12
N GLU A 236 -2.24 21.91 16.41
CA GLU A 236 -2.55 21.36 17.72
C GLU A 236 -1.75 20.08 18.02
N TRP A 237 -1.31 19.36 16.99
CA TRP A 237 -0.68 18.03 17.04
C TRP A 237 0.84 18.10 16.87
N LYS A 238 1.37 19.11 16.17
CA LYS A 238 2.83 19.32 15.98
C LYS A 238 3.62 19.47 17.30
N LYS A 239 2.94 19.63 18.42
CA LYS A 239 3.56 19.77 19.76
C LYS A 239 4.13 18.45 20.30
N PHE A 240 3.78 17.31 19.71
CA PHE A 240 4.18 15.98 20.16
C PHE A 240 5.27 15.35 19.31
N SER A 241 5.67 15.97 18.20
CA SER A 241 6.68 15.46 17.27
C SER A 241 8.00 16.22 17.43
N LEU A 242 8.72 15.90 18.51
CA LEU A 242 10.15 16.21 18.67
C LEU A 242 10.88 14.98 19.13
#